data_e7efb16cafcb9aed7cd369ca97a7b34f
#
_entry.id   e7efb16cafcb9aed7cd369ca97a7b34f
#
_cell.length_a   1.000
_cell.length_b   1.000
_cell.length_c   1.000
_cell.angle_alpha   90.00
_cell.angle_beta   90.00
_cell.angle_gamma   90.00
#
_symmetry.space_group_name_H-M   'P 1'
#
loop_
_entity.id
_entity.type
_entity.pdbx_description
1 polymer ?
#
loop_
_entity_poly.entity_id
_entity_poly.type
_entity_poly.pdbx_seq_one_letter_code
_entity_poly.pdbx_strand_id
1 'polypeptide(L)'
;MNLGIPFACLCLAVAGCATTPAARIERERAVFETWPPDVQARGRAGAVAPGFTPDQVRMALGSPDRVFTVVTGAASEEVWVYRNHRPRFTFGVGMGGGGGSGFVSGGAMVSTGGPYPDEVLRVTFAGGRVSVLEKLK
;
A
#
# COMPACT_ATOMS: atom_id res chain seq x y z
N MET A 1 -0.93 -56.38 14.55
CA MET A 1 -0.85 -55.10 15.27
C MET A 1 -0.32 -54.05 14.30
N ASN A 2 -1.21 -53.37 13.62
CA ASN A 2 -0.84 -52.31 12.68
C ASN A 2 -0.98 -51.00 13.38
N LEU A 3 0.14 -50.39 13.77
CA LEU A 3 0.18 -49.05 14.31
C LEU A 3 0.18 -48.07 13.11
N GLY A 4 -1.03 -47.62 12.73
CA GLY A 4 -1.19 -46.55 11.76
C GLY A 4 -0.83 -45.20 12.41
N ILE A 5 0.28 -44.62 12.01
CA ILE A 5 0.67 -43.27 12.36
C ILE A 5 -0.15 -42.33 11.47
N PRO A 6 -1.03 -41.47 12.00
CA PRO A 6 -1.65 -40.46 11.18
C PRO A 6 -0.61 -39.39 10.84
N PHE A 7 -0.29 -39.30 9.56
CA PHE A 7 0.51 -38.20 9.00
C PHE A 7 -0.33 -36.91 9.12
N ALA A 8 -0.11 -36.21 10.22
CA ALA A 8 -0.68 -34.88 10.39
C ALA A 8 0.00 -33.95 9.37
N CYS A 9 -0.71 -33.69 8.30
CA CYS A 9 -0.33 -32.69 7.30
C CYS A 9 -0.43 -31.32 7.99
N LEU A 10 0.72 -30.85 8.49
CA LEU A 10 0.87 -29.50 9.05
C LEU A 10 0.85 -28.52 7.86
N CYS A 11 -0.35 -28.08 7.47
CA CYS A 11 -0.51 -26.97 6.55
C CYS A 11 0.06 -25.72 7.22
N LEU A 12 1.33 -25.39 6.94
CA LEU A 12 1.86 -24.07 7.19
C LEU A 12 1.03 -23.10 6.33
N ALA A 13 0.09 -22.42 6.95
CA ALA A 13 -0.53 -21.25 6.37
C ALA A 13 0.55 -20.17 6.25
N VAL A 14 1.13 -20.07 5.07
CA VAL A 14 1.96 -18.91 4.70
C VAL A 14 1.01 -17.74 4.69
N ALA A 15 0.98 -16.98 5.79
CA ALA A 15 0.34 -15.67 5.85
C ALA A 15 1.15 -14.73 4.95
N GLY A 16 0.97 -14.88 3.63
CA GLY A 16 1.48 -13.94 2.65
C GLY A 16 0.91 -12.55 2.99
N CYS A 17 1.78 -11.55 3.07
CA CYS A 17 1.35 -10.18 3.23
C CYS A 17 0.30 -9.88 2.16
N ALA A 18 -0.93 -9.53 2.60
CA ALA A 18 -2.04 -9.25 1.70
C ALA A 18 -1.83 -7.88 1.04
N THR A 19 -0.94 -7.83 0.07
CA THR A 19 -0.54 -6.60 -0.63
C THR A 19 -1.46 -6.27 -1.80
N THR A 20 -2.17 -7.25 -2.34
CA THR A 20 -3.11 -7.03 -3.46
C THR A 20 -4.56 -6.88 -2.98
N PRO A 21 -5.40 -6.13 -3.72
CA PRO A 21 -6.84 -6.06 -3.42
C PRO A 21 -7.49 -7.43 -3.33
N ALA A 22 -7.18 -8.33 -4.26
CA ALA A 22 -7.72 -9.69 -4.29
C ALA A 22 -7.41 -10.48 -3.00
N ALA A 23 -6.17 -10.40 -2.51
CA ALA A 23 -5.76 -11.09 -1.28
C ALA A 23 -6.45 -10.51 -0.03
N ARG A 24 -6.68 -9.20 0.02
CA ARG A 24 -7.42 -8.56 1.11
C ARG A 24 -8.90 -8.95 1.10
N ILE A 25 -9.52 -8.94 -0.08
CA ILE A 25 -10.91 -9.35 -0.28
C ILE A 25 -11.11 -10.80 0.14
N GLU A 26 -10.21 -11.68 -0.23
CA GLU A 26 -10.30 -13.10 0.15
C GLU A 26 -10.25 -13.29 1.67
N ARG A 27 -9.40 -12.53 2.34
CA ARG A 27 -9.28 -12.59 3.80
C ARG A 27 -10.54 -12.11 4.52
N GLU A 28 -11.22 -11.08 3.99
CA GLU A 28 -12.37 -10.44 4.61
C GLU A 28 -13.62 -10.57 3.72
N ARG A 29 -13.76 -11.68 3.01
CA ARG A 29 -14.83 -11.94 2.04
C ARG A 29 -16.22 -11.69 2.61
N ALA A 30 -16.48 -12.16 3.83
CA ALA A 30 -17.79 -12.02 4.48
C ALA A 30 -18.21 -10.55 4.63
N VAL A 31 -17.28 -9.66 4.96
CA VAL A 31 -17.52 -8.22 5.04
C VAL A 31 -17.68 -7.62 3.66
N PHE A 32 -16.79 -7.99 2.73
CA PHE A 32 -16.81 -7.47 1.37
C PHE A 32 -18.13 -7.76 0.62
N GLU A 33 -18.69 -8.94 0.81
CA GLU A 33 -19.96 -9.36 0.17
C GLU A 33 -21.20 -8.60 0.70
N THR A 34 -21.08 -7.95 1.86
CA THR A 34 -22.18 -7.10 2.38
C THR A 34 -22.26 -5.72 1.71
N TRP A 35 -21.24 -5.33 0.98
CA TRP A 35 -21.18 -4.00 0.35
C TRP A 35 -21.96 -3.95 -0.95
N PRO A 36 -22.42 -2.74 -1.36
CA PRO A 36 -23.09 -2.56 -2.66
C PRO A 36 -22.21 -3.02 -3.83
N PRO A 37 -22.81 -3.50 -4.95
CA PRO A 37 -22.08 -4.05 -6.08
C PRO A 37 -21.07 -3.08 -6.73
N ASP A 38 -21.38 -1.79 -6.78
CA ASP A 38 -20.51 -0.73 -7.28
C ASP A 38 -19.26 -0.54 -6.40
N VAL A 39 -19.42 -0.61 -5.08
CA VAL A 39 -18.32 -0.57 -4.10
C VAL A 39 -17.44 -1.82 -4.25
N GLN A 40 -18.06 -2.99 -4.38
CA GLN A 40 -17.33 -4.23 -4.62
C GLN A 40 -16.52 -4.18 -5.91
N ALA A 41 -17.08 -3.69 -7.01
CA ALA A 41 -16.38 -3.57 -8.28
C ALA A 41 -15.17 -2.65 -8.19
N ARG A 42 -15.30 -1.50 -7.52
CA ARG A 42 -14.20 -0.57 -7.27
C ARG A 42 -13.14 -1.18 -6.35
N GLY A 43 -13.56 -1.85 -5.28
CA GLY A 43 -12.64 -2.54 -4.37
C GLY A 43 -11.77 -3.57 -5.09
N ARG A 44 -12.36 -4.38 -5.99
CA ARG A 44 -11.61 -5.34 -6.83
C ARG A 44 -10.62 -4.66 -7.77
N ALA A 45 -10.99 -3.50 -8.30
CA ALA A 45 -10.13 -2.70 -9.18
C ALA A 45 -9.04 -1.93 -8.43
N GLY A 46 -9.01 -1.96 -7.08
CA GLY A 46 -8.12 -1.14 -6.28
C GLY A 46 -8.41 0.36 -6.42
N ALA A 47 -9.65 0.71 -6.67
CA ALA A 47 -10.13 2.09 -6.87
C ALA A 47 -10.98 2.54 -5.69
N VAL A 48 -10.92 3.83 -5.39
CA VAL A 48 -11.67 4.48 -4.32
C VAL A 48 -12.51 5.61 -4.90
N ALA A 49 -13.64 5.89 -4.27
CA ALA A 49 -14.51 7.00 -4.64
C ALA A 49 -14.96 7.80 -3.41
N PRO A 50 -15.41 9.04 -3.57
CA PRO A 50 -16.07 9.78 -2.50
C PRO A 50 -17.24 8.99 -1.91
N GLY A 51 -17.40 9.09 -0.59
CA GLY A 51 -18.42 8.33 0.15
C GLY A 51 -17.98 6.97 0.68
N PHE A 52 -16.80 6.48 0.32
CA PHE A 52 -16.25 5.24 0.86
C PHE A 52 -15.91 5.38 2.35
N THR A 53 -16.11 4.30 3.10
CA THR A 53 -15.66 4.21 4.50
C THR A 53 -14.17 3.88 4.57
N PRO A 54 -13.51 4.12 5.72
CA PRO A 54 -12.11 3.73 5.90
C PRO A 54 -11.84 2.24 5.62
N ASP A 55 -12.76 1.35 5.99
CA ASP A 55 -12.62 -0.09 5.75
C ASP A 55 -12.67 -0.41 4.25
N GLN A 56 -13.55 0.26 3.50
CA GLN A 56 -13.62 0.12 2.04
C GLN A 56 -12.34 0.61 1.36
N VAL A 57 -11.78 1.72 1.84
CA VAL A 57 -10.50 2.26 1.35
C VAL A 57 -9.35 1.30 1.66
N ARG A 58 -9.27 0.75 2.88
CA ARG A 58 -8.26 -0.25 3.25
C ARG A 58 -8.37 -1.52 2.41
N MET A 59 -9.58 -1.95 2.11
CA MET A 59 -9.80 -3.10 1.24
C MET A 59 -9.25 -2.86 -0.17
N ALA A 60 -9.52 -1.70 -0.75
CA ALA A 60 -9.10 -1.34 -2.09
C ALA A 60 -7.59 -1.04 -2.18
N LEU A 61 -7.06 -0.22 -1.28
CA LEU A 61 -5.70 0.33 -1.36
C LEU A 61 -4.71 -0.31 -0.38
N GLY A 62 -5.19 -0.95 0.68
CA GLY A 62 -4.38 -1.42 1.79
C GLY A 62 -4.23 -0.37 2.88
N SER A 63 -3.29 -0.61 3.79
CA SER A 63 -2.97 0.35 4.86
C SER A 63 -2.28 1.58 4.28
N PRO A 64 -2.64 2.80 4.77
CA PRO A 64 -1.96 4.00 4.36
C PRO A 64 -0.53 4.05 4.92
N ASP A 65 0.36 4.75 4.21
CA ASP A 65 1.73 4.97 4.66
C ASP A 65 1.83 6.00 5.77
N ARG A 66 0.94 6.98 5.74
CA ARG A 66 0.81 8.01 6.78
C ARG A 66 -0.64 8.36 7.02
N VAL A 67 -0.94 8.71 8.25
CA VAL A 67 -2.24 9.23 8.69
C VAL A 67 -2.01 10.56 9.39
N PHE A 68 -2.77 11.57 8.99
CA PHE A 68 -2.78 12.89 9.62
C PHE A 68 -4.18 13.25 10.06
N THR A 69 -4.28 13.99 11.13
CA THR A 69 -5.52 14.66 11.52
C THR A 69 -5.37 16.15 11.24
N VAL A 70 -6.27 16.68 10.45
CA VAL A 70 -6.34 18.12 10.14
C VAL A 70 -7.51 18.72 10.91
N VAL A 71 -7.24 19.69 11.76
CA VAL A 71 -8.27 20.40 12.53
C VAL A 71 -8.45 21.79 11.92
N THR A 72 -9.64 22.05 11.42
CA THR A 72 -10.01 23.36 10.87
C THR A 72 -11.23 23.90 11.63
N GLY A 73 -10.99 24.81 12.56
CA GLY A 73 -12.04 25.30 13.45
C GLY A 73 -12.59 24.19 14.33
N ALA A 74 -13.91 23.94 14.24
CA ALA A 74 -14.57 22.86 14.96
C ALA A 74 -14.58 21.51 14.22
N ALA A 75 -14.11 21.47 12.98
CA ALA A 75 -14.07 20.25 12.15
C ALA A 75 -12.73 19.54 12.30
N SER A 76 -12.79 18.23 12.39
CA SER A 76 -11.61 17.35 12.38
C SER A 76 -11.74 16.38 11.21
N GLU A 77 -10.73 16.36 10.36
CA GLU A 77 -10.66 15.49 9.18
C GLU A 77 -9.44 14.58 9.31
N GLU A 78 -9.59 13.34 8.89
CA GLU A 78 -8.49 12.38 8.82
C GLU A 78 -7.99 12.29 7.39
N VAL A 79 -6.69 12.41 7.20
CA VAL A 79 -6.04 12.37 5.89
C VAL A 79 -5.08 11.18 5.82
N TRP A 80 -5.34 10.30 4.88
CA TRP A 80 -4.51 9.15 4.59
C TRP A 80 -3.66 9.40 3.36
N VAL A 81 -2.38 9.11 3.47
CA VAL A 81 -1.41 9.27 2.38
C VAL A 81 -0.88 7.92 1.96
N TYR A 82 -0.96 7.66 0.68
CA TYR A 82 -0.39 6.50 0.01
C TYR A 82 0.79 6.90 -0.84
N ARG A 83 1.87 6.12 -0.78
CA ARG A 83 3.10 6.35 -1.52
C ARG A 83 3.32 5.30 -2.59
N ASN A 84 4.13 5.66 -3.58
CA ASN A 84 4.59 4.70 -4.57
C ASN A 84 5.85 4.01 -4.03
N HIS A 85 5.72 2.74 -3.65
CA HIS A 85 6.85 1.91 -3.17
C HIS A 85 7.66 1.26 -4.31
N ARG A 86 7.62 1.82 -5.51
CA ARG A 86 8.45 1.30 -6.60
C ARG A 86 9.91 1.62 -6.32
N PRO A 87 10.80 0.60 -6.27
CA PRO A 87 12.23 0.85 -6.14
C PRO A 87 12.72 1.65 -7.36
N ARG A 88 13.34 2.79 -7.12
CA ARG A 88 14.01 3.56 -8.17
C ARG A 88 15.45 3.08 -8.23
N PHE A 89 15.84 2.50 -9.35
CA PHE A 89 17.23 2.19 -9.63
C PHE A 89 17.86 3.43 -10.26
N THR A 90 18.74 4.10 -9.51
CA THR A 90 19.54 5.19 -10.05
C THR A 90 20.92 4.64 -10.33
N PHE A 91 21.28 4.52 -11.60
CA PHE A 91 22.64 4.20 -12.00
C PHE A 91 23.45 5.50 -11.98
N GLY A 92 24.22 5.70 -10.91
CA GLY A 92 25.18 6.80 -10.82
C GLY A 92 26.53 6.34 -11.37
N VAL A 93 26.98 6.89 -12.50
CA VAL A 93 28.37 6.77 -12.92
C VAL A 93 29.12 7.91 -12.27
N GLY A 94 29.77 7.64 -11.14
CA GLY A 94 30.66 8.59 -10.50
C GLY A 94 32.00 8.62 -11.22
N MET A 95 32.28 9.65 -12.01
CA MET A 95 33.63 9.97 -12.45
C MET A 95 34.35 10.72 -11.35
N GLY A 96 35.06 9.98 -10.50
CA GLY A 96 36.00 10.56 -9.56
C GLY A 96 37.33 10.86 -10.27
N GLY A 97 37.55 12.11 -10.63
CA GLY A 97 38.85 12.57 -11.09
C GLY A 97 39.80 12.78 -9.93
N GLY A 98 40.78 11.91 -9.80
CA GLY A 98 41.89 12.04 -8.83
C GLY A 98 42.98 11.04 -9.18
N GLY A 99 44.11 11.54 -9.66
CA GLY A 99 45.30 10.90 -10.19
C GLY A 99 45.59 9.43 -9.90
N GLY A 100 45.78 8.67 -10.97
CA GLY A 100 46.45 7.36 -10.93
C GLY A 100 45.54 6.17 -10.75
N SER A 101 45.36 5.40 -11.81
CA SER A 101 44.63 4.13 -11.90
C SER A 101 43.08 4.29 -11.86
N GLY A 102 42.48 4.26 -13.04
CA GLY A 102 41.02 4.27 -13.20
C GLY A 102 40.37 3.03 -12.60
N PHE A 103 39.74 3.18 -11.45
CA PHE A 103 38.86 2.20 -10.84
C PHE A 103 37.43 2.59 -11.17
N VAL A 104 36.80 1.89 -12.08
CA VAL A 104 35.37 2.04 -12.37
C VAL A 104 34.61 1.22 -11.31
N SER A 105 34.21 1.87 -10.25
CA SER A 105 33.31 1.27 -9.26
C SER A 105 31.87 1.51 -9.71
N GLY A 106 31.28 0.53 -10.38
CA GLY A 106 29.86 0.49 -10.67
C GLY A 106 29.06 0.15 -9.41
N GLY A 107 28.68 1.15 -8.62
CA GLY A 107 27.82 0.99 -7.47
C GLY A 107 26.36 1.17 -7.89
N ALA A 108 25.52 0.13 -7.78
CA ALA A 108 24.07 0.27 -7.85
C ALA A 108 23.58 0.79 -6.49
N MET A 109 23.14 2.04 -6.44
CA MET A 109 22.47 2.60 -5.27
C MET A 109 20.98 2.37 -5.37
N VAL A 110 20.43 1.57 -4.46
CA VAL A 110 18.98 1.46 -4.27
C VAL A 110 18.58 2.58 -3.31
N SER A 111 18.00 3.65 -3.83
CA SER A 111 17.43 4.71 -3.01
C SER A 111 15.97 4.41 -2.75
N THR A 112 15.65 4.04 -1.53
CA THR A 112 14.27 3.94 -1.05
C THR A 112 13.90 5.26 -0.37
N GLY A 113 13.35 6.20 -1.14
CA GLY A 113 12.72 7.40 -0.63
C GLY A 113 13.63 8.57 -0.30
N GLY A 114 13.69 9.55 -1.20
CA GLY A 114 14.07 10.92 -0.89
C GLY A 114 12.90 11.69 -0.25
N PRO A 115 13.13 12.90 0.30
CA PRO A 115 12.12 13.64 1.06
C PRO A 115 10.92 14.16 0.24
N TYR A 116 10.85 13.95 -1.07
CA TYR A 116 9.78 14.33 -1.98
C TYR A 116 9.74 13.39 -3.19
N PRO A 117 8.69 13.27 -3.89
CA PRO A 117 7.26 13.14 -3.66
C PRO A 117 6.75 11.78 -4.15
N ASP A 118 6.95 10.72 -3.43
CA ASP A 118 6.39 9.42 -3.78
C ASP A 118 4.93 9.29 -3.29
N GLU A 119 4.32 10.40 -2.86
CA GLU A 119 2.91 10.47 -2.57
C GLU A 119 2.14 10.39 -3.89
N VAL A 120 1.35 9.33 -4.06
CA VAL A 120 0.54 9.16 -5.27
C VAL A 120 -0.92 9.45 -5.06
N LEU A 121 -1.39 9.32 -3.82
CA LEU A 121 -2.79 9.51 -3.49
C LEU A 121 -2.94 10.01 -2.05
N ARG A 122 -3.76 11.02 -1.89
CA ARG A 122 -4.22 11.51 -0.59
C ARG A 122 -5.72 11.34 -0.50
N VAL A 123 -6.19 10.74 0.58
CA VAL A 123 -7.60 10.46 0.85
C VAL A 123 -7.99 11.21 2.11
N THR A 124 -8.92 12.14 2.01
CA THR A 124 -9.43 12.90 3.14
C THR A 124 -10.80 12.38 3.55
N PHE A 125 -10.95 12.10 4.83
CA PHE A 125 -12.20 11.64 5.44
C PHE A 125 -12.82 12.76 6.27
N ALA A 126 -14.09 13.03 5.99
CA ALA A 126 -14.94 13.90 6.79
C ALA A 126 -16.15 13.09 7.25
N GLY A 127 -16.45 13.12 8.55
CA GLY A 127 -17.57 12.35 9.10
C GLY A 127 -17.49 10.83 8.86
N GLY A 128 -16.28 10.27 8.82
CA GLY A 128 -16.05 8.84 8.60
C GLY A 128 -16.24 8.36 7.17
N ARG A 129 -16.30 9.28 6.21
CA ARG A 129 -16.40 8.96 4.77
C ARG A 129 -15.43 9.77 3.96
N VAL A 130 -14.96 9.20 2.85
CA VAL A 130 -14.10 9.92 1.91
C VAL A 130 -14.83 11.14 1.36
N SER A 131 -14.26 12.31 1.60
CA SER A 131 -14.73 13.61 1.10
C SER A 131 -13.92 14.09 -0.09
N VAL A 132 -12.59 13.93 -0.04
CA VAL A 132 -11.67 14.40 -1.09
C VAL A 132 -10.68 13.29 -1.45
N LEU A 133 -10.43 13.17 -2.75
CA LEU A 133 -9.38 12.33 -3.33
C LEU A 133 -8.44 13.20 -4.16
N GLU A 134 -7.19 13.30 -3.74
CA GLU A 134 -6.16 14.03 -4.46
C GLU A 134 -5.15 13.05 -5.02
N LYS A 135 -5.05 12.98 -6.35
CA LYS A 135 -4.01 12.23 -7.02
C LYS A 135 -2.88 13.16 -7.36
N LEU A 136 -1.73 12.90 -6.75
CA LEU A 136 -0.52 13.66 -6.98
C LEU A 136 0.19 13.11 -8.22
N LYS A 137 0.67 14.01 -9.08
CA LYS A 137 1.39 13.64 -10.31
C LYS A 137 2.89 13.70 -10.11
#